data_a35fab746c5cf9ad6f3a66b068ab45df
#
_entry.id   a35fab746c5cf9ad6f3a66b068ab45df
#
_cell.length_a   1.000
_cell.length_b   1.000
_cell.length_c   1.000
_cell.angle_alpha   90.00
_cell.angle_beta   90.00
_cell.angle_gamma   90.00
#
_symmetry.space_group_name_H-M   'P 1'
#
loop_
_entity.id
_entity.type
_entity.pdbx_description
1 polymer ?
#
loop_
_entity_poly.entity_id
_entity_poly.type
_entity_poly.pdbx_seq_one_letter_code
_entity_poly.pdbx_strand_id
1 'polypeptide(L)'
;MPLRQLFFTLVVTLPFFAFSPAQSLAAEYAEEIPGWLKAHMGISDGKIAPVVLKRARALYYRKLAEGAIKNPCYFAMDATRPSLLPSGKVGRRFYTICEEDKTFSAVSSGYGNGSKLKRANFSNGRQCARNFSNAEGSKLTTGGSYVTAETRTSFKGYYRKGGKRTPFLRTFLLFDGEGDTANARERAIGGHPAVFLRWRCRYKNPKSKYADKNGFTPYGRLVNYTAGRSNGCTTWSPKESKKILALVEGNPTSLYIYPESSDINAVAKAVKAKNSVAKAGLYWNARCLRAIGTPKFWPKEKLQPIINEWRDSLPKYPWRPLPICKS
;
A
#
# COMPACT_ATOMS: atom_id res chain seq x y z
N MET A 1 13.27 6.57 -74.87
CA MET A 1 13.46 5.68 -73.69
C MET A 1 12.49 6.12 -72.65
N PRO A 2 11.46 5.32 -72.31
CA PRO A 2 10.52 5.68 -71.20
C PRO A 2 11.01 5.11 -69.90
N LEU A 3 11.06 5.97 -68.87
CA LEU A 3 11.34 5.63 -67.43
C LEU A 3 10.15 4.83 -66.85
N ARG A 4 10.40 3.58 -66.40
CA ARG A 4 9.46 2.80 -65.68
C ARG A 4 9.54 3.24 -64.17
N GLN A 5 8.48 3.84 -63.68
CA GLN A 5 8.29 4.06 -62.23
C GLN A 5 7.86 2.74 -61.58
N LEU A 6 8.71 2.23 -60.69
CA LEU A 6 8.38 1.12 -59.76
C LEU A 6 7.64 1.69 -58.56
N PHE A 7 6.35 1.38 -58.41
CA PHE A 7 5.60 1.60 -57.19
C PHE A 7 5.92 0.47 -56.18
N PHE A 8 6.62 0.80 -55.11
CA PHE A 8 6.74 -0.08 -53.93
C PHE A 8 5.50 0.08 -53.07
N THR A 9 4.65 -0.94 -53.03
CA THR A 9 3.52 -1.01 -52.11
C THR A 9 4.05 -1.49 -50.76
N LEU A 10 4.11 -0.59 -49.78
CA LEU A 10 4.47 -0.91 -48.40
C LEU A 10 3.27 -1.60 -47.72
N VAL A 11 3.31 -2.92 -47.58
CA VAL A 11 2.33 -3.68 -46.79
C VAL A 11 2.67 -3.52 -45.33
N VAL A 12 1.95 -2.63 -44.62
CA VAL A 12 2.02 -2.49 -43.18
C VAL A 12 1.19 -3.61 -42.55
N THR A 13 1.86 -4.68 -42.11
CA THR A 13 1.24 -5.72 -41.30
C THR A 13 1.13 -5.20 -39.86
N LEU A 14 -0.08 -4.78 -39.47
CA LEU A 14 -0.42 -4.52 -38.04
C LEU A 14 -0.44 -5.88 -37.31
N PRO A 15 0.31 -6.02 -36.20
CA PRO A 15 0.21 -7.22 -35.37
C PRO A 15 -1.18 -7.27 -34.72
N PHE A 16 -2.02 -8.21 -35.14
CA PHE A 16 -3.21 -8.58 -34.38
C PHE A 16 -2.78 -9.24 -33.07
N PHE A 17 -2.84 -8.52 -31.97
CA PHE A 17 -2.77 -9.13 -30.65
C PHE A 17 -4.06 -9.91 -30.42
N ALA A 18 -4.05 -11.20 -30.73
CA ALA A 18 -5.10 -12.10 -30.33
C ALA A 18 -5.04 -12.29 -28.80
N PHE A 19 -6.02 -11.75 -28.08
CA PHE A 19 -6.20 -12.07 -26.66
C PHE A 19 -6.45 -13.58 -26.52
N SER A 20 -5.76 -14.24 -25.57
CA SER A 20 -6.03 -15.63 -25.29
C SER A 20 -7.46 -15.80 -24.74
N PRO A 21 -8.15 -16.93 -25.00
CA PRO A 21 -9.51 -17.19 -24.47
C PRO A 21 -9.58 -17.03 -22.94
N ALA A 22 -8.52 -17.37 -22.22
CA ALA A 22 -8.43 -17.18 -20.77
C ALA A 22 -8.44 -15.70 -20.35
N GLN A 23 -7.87 -14.80 -21.15
CA GLN A 23 -7.89 -13.37 -20.84
C GLN A 23 -9.27 -12.74 -21.12
N SER A 24 -10.01 -13.21 -22.11
CA SER A 24 -11.38 -12.74 -22.38
C SER A 24 -12.35 -13.20 -21.29
N LEU A 25 -12.27 -14.45 -20.84
CA LEU A 25 -13.05 -14.96 -19.70
C LEU A 25 -12.72 -14.23 -18.39
N ALA A 26 -11.45 -13.96 -18.11
CA ALA A 26 -11.03 -13.19 -16.93
C ALA A 26 -11.61 -11.77 -16.93
N ALA A 27 -11.70 -11.12 -18.08
CA ALA A 27 -12.32 -9.80 -18.23
C ALA A 27 -13.83 -9.85 -17.98
N GLU A 28 -14.53 -10.85 -18.51
CA GLU A 28 -15.97 -11.06 -18.31
C GLU A 28 -16.32 -11.32 -16.83
N TYR A 29 -15.60 -12.24 -16.16
CA TYR A 29 -15.77 -12.50 -14.72
C TYR A 29 -15.49 -11.27 -13.86
N ALA A 30 -14.57 -10.40 -14.26
CA ALA A 30 -14.27 -9.18 -13.54
C ALA A 30 -15.40 -8.13 -13.60
N GLU A 31 -16.19 -8.11 -14.67
CA GLU A 31 -17.28 -7.14 -14.85
C GLU A 31 -18.55 -7.52 -14.09
N GLU A 32 -18.91 -8.81 -14.05
CA GLU A 32 -20.12 -9.29 -13.36
C GLU A 32 -19.86 -9.44 -11.84
N ILE A 33 -20.25 -8.43 -11.08
CA ILE A 33 -20.12 -8.47 -9.62
C ILE A 33 -21.24 -9.36 -9.03
N PRO A 34 -20.89 -10.44 -8.28
CA PRO A 34 -21.87 -11.32 -7.65
C PRO A 34 -22.85 -10.57 -6.74
N GLY A 35 -24.10 -11.01 -6.68
CA GLY A 35 -25.17 -10.37 -5.89
C GLY A 35 -24.79 -10.19 -4.41
N TRP A 36 -24.20 -11.21 -3.78
CA TRP A 36 -23.75 -11.13 -2.39
C TRP A 36 -22.69 -10.07 -2.17
N LEU A 37 -21.79 -9.86 -3.15
CA LEU A 37 -20.71 -8.88 -3.05
C LEU A 37 -21.23 -7.45 -3.31
N LYS A 38 -22.28 -7.28 -4.14
CA LYS A 38 -22.99 -6.00 -4.31
C LYS A 38 -23.50 -5.44 -2.99
N ALA A 39 -23.93 -6.31 -2.05
CA ALA A 39 -24.36 -5.89 -0.71
C ALA A 39 -23.26 -5.20 0.11
N HIS A 40 -21.99 -5.42 -0.22
CA HIS A 40 -20.84 -4.78 0.42
C HIS A 40 -20.35 -3.52 -0.29
N MET A 41 -20.92 -3.17 -1.44
CA MET A 41 -20.56 -1.95 -2.18
C MET A 41 -21.14 -0.70 -1.53
N GLY A 42 -20.41 0.42 -1.62
CA GLY A 42 -20.87 1.72 -1.17
C GLY A 42 -19.76 2.62 -0.63
N ILE A 43 -20.17 3.81 -0.19
CA ILE A 43 -19.27 4.87 0.30
C ILE A 43 -19.21 4.97 1.82
N SER A 44 -20.12 4.32 2.56
CA SER A 44 -20.11 4.28 4.02
C SER A 44 -18.93 3.46 4.57
N ASP A 45 -18.60 3.64 5.85
CA ASP A 45 -17.49 2.92 6.48
C ASP A 45 -17.70 1.41 6.44
N GLY A 46 -16.65 0.67 6.06
CA GLY A 46 -16.69 -0.79 5.90
C GLY A 46 -17.30 -1.30 4.59
N LYS A 47 -17.92 -0.45 3.77
CA LYS A 47 -18.30 -0.77 2.38
C LYS A 47 -17.13 -0.48 1.43
N ILE A 48 -17.08 -1.14 0.30
CA ILE A 48 -16.08 -0.89 -0.75
C ILE A 48 -16.67 -0.05 -1.88
N ALA A 49 -15.96 0.97 -2.34
CA ALA A 49 -16.42 1.78 -3.48
C ALA A 49 -16.43 0.94 -4.76
N PRO A 50 -17.45 1.11 -5.66
CA PRO A 50 -17.59 0.30 -6.88
C PRO A 50 -16.33 0.26 -7.74
N VAL A 51 -15.68 1.40 -7.96
CA VAL A 51 -14.44 1.48 -8.77
C VAL A 51 -13.29 0.70 -8.13
N VAL A 52 -13.16 0.75 -6.80
CA VAL A 52 -12.11 0.02 -6.08
C VAL A 52 -12.33 -1.48 -6.19
N LEU A 53 -13.58 -1.93 -6.01
CA LEU A 53 -13.94 -3.34 -6.16
C LEU A 53 -13.71 -3.85 -7.59
N LYS A 54 -14.23 -3.14 -8.60
CA LYS A 54 -14.06 -3.53 -10.00
C LYS A 54 -12.60 -3.69 -10.39
N ARG A 55 -11.74 -2.73 -10.03
CA ARG A 55 -10.31 -2.80 -10.35
C ARG A 55 -9.58 -3.88 -9.57
N ALA A 56 -9.94 -4.10 -8.30
CA ALA A 56 -9.38 -5.19 -7.51
C ALA A 56 -9.73 -6.56 -8.10
N ARG A 57 -11.00 -6.75 -8.52
CA ARG A 57 -11.43 -7.97 -9.20
C ARG A 57 -10.73 -8.15 -10.54
N ALA A 58 -10.64 -7.11 -11.36
CA ALA A 58 -9.95 -7.17 -12.64
C ALA A 58 -8.47 -7.58 -12.48
N LEU A 59 -7.78 -7.01 -11.48
CA LEU A 59 -6.42 -7.41 -11.15
C LEU A 59 -6.36 -8.88 -10.71
N TYR A 60 -7.26 -9.31 -9.82
CA TYR A 60 -7.29 -10.66 -9.29
C TYR A 60 -7.47 -11.71 -10.40
N TYR A 61 -8.51 -11.56 -11.23
CA TYR A 61 -8.77 -12.52 -12.31
C TYR A 61 -7.68 -12.49 -13.38
N ARG A 62 -7.10 -11.33 -13.67
CA ARG A 62 -5.94 -11.22 -14.56
C ARG A 62 -4.75 -12.02 -14.01
N LYS A 63 -4.43 -11.87 -12.71
CA LYS A 63 -3.32 -12.60 -12.06
C LYS A 63 -3.57 -14.10 -11.93
N LEU A 64 -4.83 -14.52 -11.77
CA LEU A 64 -5.22 -15.92 -11.85
C LEU A 64 -4.99 -16.49 -13.26
N ALA A 65 -5.44 -15.79 -14.30
CA ALA A 65 -5.26 -16.19 -15.70
C ALA A 65 -3.79 -16.24 -16.13
N GLU A 66 -2.95 -15.37 -15.57
CA GLU A 66 -1.49 -15.37 -15.73
C GLU A 66 -0.80 -16.53 -14.96
N GLY A 67 -1.53 -17.25 -14.09
CA GLY A 67 -0.94 -18.26 -13.20
C GLY A 67 -0.04 -17.69 -12.11
N ALA A 68 -0.02 -16.38 -11.92
CA ALA A 68 0.81 -15.69 -10.95
C ALA A 68 0.34 -15.86 -9.50
N ILE A 69 -0.92 -16.18 -9.30
CA ILE A 69 -1.56 -16.44 -8.00
C ILE A 69 -2.49 -17.64 -8.10
N LYS A 70 -2.75 -18.28 -6.93
CA LYS A 70 -3.73 -19.38 -6.77
C LYS A 70 -4.61 -19.19 -5.55
N ASN A 71 -4.42 -18.12 -4.79
CA ASN A 71 -5.14 -17.85 -3.56
C ASN A 71 -6.62 -17.56 -3.89
N PRO A 72 -7.60 -18.17 -3.18
CA PRO A 72 -9.02 -17.93 -3.42
C PRO A 72 -9.48 -16.54 -2.94
N CYS A 73 -8.64 -15.83 -2.21
CA CYS A 73 -8.93 -14.50 -1.69
C CYS A 73 -8.04 -13.45 -2.37
N TYR A 74 -8.52 -12.21 -2.41
CA TYR A 74 -7.74 -11.06 -2.85
C TYR A 74 -7.97 -9.84 -1.95
N PHE A 75 -7.11 -8.84 -2.10
CA PHE A 75 -7.14 -7.64 -1.29
C PHE A 75 -7.42 -6.39 -2.11
N ALA A 76 -8.09 -5.44 -1.47
CA ALA A 76 -8.23 -4.08 -1.97
C ALA A 76 -8.00 -3.07 -0.85
N MET A 77 -7.52 -1.88 -1.19
CA MET A 77 -7.40 -0.75 -0.26
C MET A 77 -7.89 0.53 -0.92
N ASP A 78 -8.73 1.28 -0.22
CA ASP A 78 -9.15 2.63 -0.61
C ASP A 78 -8.42 3.67 0.26
N ALA A 79 -7.27 4.16 -0.23
CA ALA A 79 -6.48 5.15 0.49
C ALA A 79 -7.10 6.56 0.53
N THR A 80 -8.19 6.79 -0.20
CA THR A 80 -8.93 8.06 -0.14
C THR A 80 -9.82 8.18 1.10
N ARG A 81 -10.08 7.05 1.82
CA ARG A 81 -10.97 7.02 2.98
C ARG A 81 -10.29 7.54 4.26
N PRO A 82 -11.07 8.08 5.21
CA PRO A 82 -10.53 8.59 6.45
C PRO A 82 -9.96 7.49 7.35
N SER A 83 -8.88 7.78 8.10
CA SER A 83 -8.34 6.89 9.13
C SER A 83 -9.21 6.82 10.37
N LEU A 84 -9.84 7.95 10.70
CA LEU A 84 -10.75 8.08 11.84
C LEU A 84 -12.08 8.64 11.37
N LEU A 85 -13.15 8.06 11.91
CA LEU A 85 -14.52 8.55 11.70
C LEU A 85 -14.83 9.74 12.62
N PRO A 86 -15.91 10.50 12.39
CA PRO A 86 -16.35 11.55 13.31
C PRO A 86 -16.56 11.06 14.74
N SER A 87 -17.01 9.82 14.89
CA SER A 87 -17.21 9.16 16.18
C SER A 87 -15.92 8.80 16.93
N GLY A 88 -14.72 9.12 16.37
CA GLY A 88 -13.43 8.69 16.92
C GLY A 88 -13.09 7.22 16.62
N LYS A 89 -14.02 6.44 16.09
CA LYS A 89 -13.75 5.06 15.70
C LYS A 89 -12.77 5.00 14.51
N VAL A 90 -12.02 3.91 14.44
CA VAL A 90 -11.07 3.65 13.34
C VAL A 90 -11.83 3.40 12.05
N GLY A 91 -11.48 4.13 10.99
CA GLY A 91 -12.05 3.96 9.66
C GLY A 91 -11.52 2.69 8.98
N ARG A 92 -12.39 2.00 8.27
CA ARG A 92 -12.10 0.74 7.56
C ARG A 92 -11.90 1.02 6.09
N ARG A 93 -10.75 0.63 5.54
CA ARG A 93 -10.33 0.93 4.17
C ARG A 93 -9.58 -0.17 3.47
N PHE A 94 -9.21 -1.23 4.17
CA PHE A 94 -8.57 -2.41 3.62
C PHE A 94 -9.57 -3.56 3.65
N TYR A 95 -9.71 -4.24 2.52
CA TYR A 95 -10.71 -5.25 2.27
C TYR A 95 -10.04 -6.58 1.94
N THR A 96 -10.55 -7.65 2.53
CA THR A 96 -10.25 -9.04 2.16
C THR A 96 -11.52 -9.63 1.56
N ILE A 97 -11.42 -10.20 0.38
CA ILE A 97 -12.55 -10.72 -0.40
C ILE A 97 -12.19 -12.13 -0.84
N CYS A 98 -12.99 -13.11 -0.46
CA CYS A 98 -12.88 -14.52 -0.88
C CYS A 98 -14.19 -14.89 -1.55
N GLU A 99 -14.20 -14.99 -2.89
CA GLU A 99 -15.45 -15.15 -3.64
C GLU A 99 -16.03 -16.55 -3.54
N GLU A 100 -15.18 -17.58 -3.46
CA GLU A 100 -15.63 -18.97 -3.26
C GLU A 100 -16.38 -19.14 -1.94
N ASP A 101 -15.82 -18.62 -0.86
CA ASP A 101 -16.41 -18.69 0.49
C ASP A 101 -17.50 -17.63 0.73
N LYS A 102 -17.74 -16.75 -0.23
CA LYS A 102 -18.63 -15.58 -0.11
C LYS A 102 -18.33 -14.74 1.13
N THR A 103 -17.04 -14.58 1.46
CA THR A 103 -16.61 -13.78 2.63
C THR A 103 -16.08 -12.44 2.24
N PHE A 104 -16.44 -11.41 3.02
CA PHE A 104 -15.97 -10.04 2.90
C PHE A 104 -15.61 -9.50 4.26
N SER A 105 -14.42 -8.98 4.41
CA SER A 105 -14.04 -8.27 5.63
C SER A 105 -13.45 -6.90 5.30
N ALA A 106 -13.71 -5.93 6.18
CA ALA A 106 -13.20 -4.58 6.06
C ALA A 106 -12.50 -4.18 7.36
N VAL A 107 -11.22 -3.82 7.29
CA VAL A 107 -10.39 -3.46 8.44
C VAL A 107 -9.69 -2.12 8.24
N SER A 108 -9.15 -1.56 9.32
CA SER A 108 -8.33 -0.35 9.21
C SER A 108 -6.99 -0.64 8.57
N SER A 109 -6.47 0.35 7.82
CA SER A 109 -5.11 0.31 7.30
C SER A 109 -4.45 1.69 7.37
N GLY A 110 -3.15 1.72 7.63
CA GLY A 110 -2.36 2.93 7.51
C GLY A 110 -2.07 3.29 6.05
N TYR A 111 -1.77 4.55 5.81
CA TYR A 111 -1.22 5.08 4.56
C TYR A 111 0.04 5.88 4.85
N GLY A 112 0.81 6.19 3.81
CA GLY A 112 2.07 6.90 3.91
C GLY A 112 1.92 8.30 4.49
N ASN A 113 2.77 8.63 5.48
CA ASN A 113 2.75 9.94 6.16
C ASN A 113 3.41 11.05 5.36
N GLY A 114 4.27 10.71 4.37
CA GLY A 114 5.08 11.68 3.67
C GLY A 114 6.04 12.44 4.57
N SER A 115 6.56 13.57 4.08
CA SER A 115 7.48 14.44 4.82
C SER A 115 7.29 15.90 4.43
N LYS A 116 7.70 16.81 5.32
CA LYS A 116 7.87 18.24 5.03
C LYS A 116 9.36 18.53 4.94
N LEU A 117 9.85 18.82 3.76
CA LEU A 117 11.22 19.23 3.49
C LEU A 117 11.27 20.73 3.18
N LYS A 118 12.46 21.33 3.22
CA LYS A 118 12.66 22.77 2.95
C LYS A 118 12.08 23.18 1.58
N ARG A 119 12.27 22.34 0.54
CA ARG A 119 11.87 22.63 -0.85
C ARG A 119 10.52 22.03 -1.27
N ALA A 120 9.96 21.09 -0.49
CA ALA A 120 8.70 20.43 -0.83
C ALA A 120 7.96 19.95 0.40
N ASN A 121 6.67 20.23 0.45
CA ASN A 121 5.77 19.66 1.47
C ASN A 121 4.85 18.62 0.84
N PHE A 122 5.18 17.36 1.07
CA PHE A 122 4.39 16.21 0.65
C PHE A 122 3.90 15.38 1.85
N SER A 123 3.79 16.00 3.02
CA SER A 123 3.24 15.36 4.22
C SER A 123 1.74 15.14 4.10
N ASN A 124 1.25 14.07 4.71
CA ASN A 124 -0.16 13.76 4.83
C ASN A 124 -0.70 14.11 6.22
N GLY A 125 -1.94 14.55 6.27
CA GLY A 125 -2.68 14.75 7.51
C GLY A 125 -2.96 13.41 8.24
N ARG A 126 -3.46 13.47 9.47
CA ARG A 126 -3.75 12.28 10.27
C ARG A 126 -5.02 11.54 9.81
N GLN A 127 -5.97 12.24 9.24
CA GLN A 127 -7.27 11.67 8.90
C GLN A 127 -7.36 11.20 7.45
N CYS A 128 -6.80 11.98 6.51
CA CYS A 128 -6.94 11.77 5.08
C CYS A 128 -5.61 11.92 4.35
N ALA A 129 -5.36 11.07 3.37
CA ALA A 129 -4.23 11.19 2.47
C ALA A 129 -4.52 12.24 1.38
N ARG A 130 -3.58 13.15 1.19
CA ARG A 130 -3.57 14.16 0.12
C ARG A 130 -2.51 13.85 -0.92
N ASN A 131 -1.37 13.37 -0.46
CA ASN A 131 -0.16 13.20 -1.26
C ASN A 131 0.13 11.72 -1.46
N PHE A 132 0.51 11.38 -2.68
CA PHE A 132 0.87 10.04 -3.13
C PHE A 132 2.15 10.12 -3.96
N SER A 133 2.96 9.06 -3.99
CA SER A 133 4.21 9.05 -4.75
C SER A 133 4.79 7.65 -4.89
N ASN A 134 5.49 7.42 -5.98
CA ASN A 134 6.36 6.26 -6.20
C ASN A 134 7.85 6.57 -5.99
N ALA A 135 8.22 7.75 -5.49
CA ALA A 135 9.60 8.08 -5.17
C ALA A 135 10.10 7.32 -3.93
N GLU A 136 11.35 6.84 -3.97
CA GLU A 136 12.02 6.20 -2.85
C GLU A 136 12.22 7.20 -1.70
N GLY A 137 12.05 6.74 -0.46
CA GLY A 137 12.18 7.60 0.73
C GLY A 137 11.07 8.63 0.91
N SER A 138 10.09 8.74 -0.01
CA SER A 138 8.95 9.65 0.10
C SER A 138 8.06 9.35 1.30
N LYS A 139 8.07 8.11 1.80
CA LYS A 139 7.17 7.63 2.85
C LYS A 139 5.70 7.77 2.48
N LEU A 140 5.38 7.80 1.20
CA LEU A 140 4.03 7.91 0.66
C LEU A 140 3.54 6.57 0.12
N THR A 141 2.23 6.38 0.13
CA THR A 141 1.57 5.27 -0.56
C THR A 141 1.59 5.53 -2.06
N THR A 142 1.81 4.47 -2.84
CA THR A 142 1.55 4.44 -4.28
C THR A 142 0.30 3.61 -4.50
N GLY A 143 -0.65 4.13 -5.27
CA GLY A 143 -1.80 3.37 -5.74
C GLY A 143 -1.43 2.54 -6.96
N GLY A 144 -2.17 1.47 -7.18
CA GLY A 144 -1.98 0.56 -8.31
C GLY A 144 -2.00 -0.91 -7.91
N SER A 145 -1.45 -1.73 -8.78
CA SER A 145 -1.48 -3.18 -8.74
C SER A 145 -0.28 -3.76 -8.02
N TYR A 146 -0.53 -4.71 -7.12
CA TYR A 146 0.48 -5.47 -6.40
C TYR A 146 0.13 -6.95 -6.35
N VAL A 147 1.15 -7.79 -6.19
CA VAL A 147 1.05 -9.18 -5.74
C VAL A 147 1.78 -9.30 -4.41
N THR A 148 1.19 -10.01 -3.46
CA THR A 148 1.86 -10.32 -2.20
C THR A 148 2.97 -11.33 -2.44
N ALA A 149 4.09 -11.17 -1.75
CA ALA A 149 5.27 -11.97 -1.92
C ALA A 149 5.68 -12.66 -0.59
N GLU A 150 6.96 -12.91 -0.40
CA GLU A 150 7.44 -13.58 0.80
C GLU A 150 7.25 -12.74 2.08
N THR A 151 7.14 -13.43 3.20
CA THR A 151 7.17 -12.81 4.53
C THR A 151 8.59 -12.83 5.11
N ARG A 152 8.95 -11.75 5.82
CA ARG A 152 10.21 -11.66 6.57
C ARG A 152 9.93 -11.33 8.02
N THR A 153 10.36 -12.18 8.93
CA THR A 153 10.23 -11.97 10.37
C THR A 153 11.56 -11.51 10.95
N SER A 154 11.55 -10.42 11.70
CA SER A 154 12.74 -9.85 12.32
C SER A 154 12.53 -9.53 13.79
N PHE A 155 13.54 -9.81 14.59
CA PHE A 155 13.60 -9.40 15.98
C PHE A 155 13.83 -7.89 16.08
N LYS A 156 13.02 -7.23 16.93
CA LYS A 156 13.08 -5.76 17.13
C LYS A 156 13.51 -5.38 18.54
N GLY A 157 13.68 -6.35 19.42
CA GLY A 157 14.04 -6.17 20.82
C GLY A 157 13.06 -6.82 21.77
N TYR A 158 13.24 -6.61 23.07
CA TYR A 158 12.36 -7.11 24.11
C TYR A 158 11.46 -6.02 24.67
N TYR A 159 10.30 -6.43 25.18
CA TYR A 159 9.38 -5.56 25.93
C TYR A 159 8.82 -6.31 27.15
N ARG A 160 8.15 -5.61 28.06
CA ARG A 160 7.51 -6.23 29.22
C ARG A 160 6.06 -6.58 28.91
N LYS A 161 5.68 -7.84 29.13
CA LYS A 161 4.31 -8.33 29.03
C LYS A 161 4.01 -9.22 30.25
N GLY A 162 3.00 -8.88 31.05
CA GLY A 162 2.66 -9.64 32.26
C GLY A 162 3.87 -9.84 33.17
N GLY A 163 4.65 -8.79 33.44
CA GLY A 163 5.85 -8.88 34.29
C GLY A 163 7.08 -9.51 33.62
N LYS A 164 6.92 -10.28 32.54
CA LYS A 164 8.00 -11.03 31.86
C LYS A 164 8.59 -10.26 30.66
N ARG A 165 9.89 -10.42 30.43
CA ARG A 165 10.56 -9.93 29.21
C ARG A 165 10.20 -10.83 28.05
N THR A 166 9.54 -10.27 27.05
CA THR A 166 9.01 -10.99 25.87
C THR A 166 9.69 -10.47 24.61
N PRO A 167 10.19 -11.33 23.70
CA PRO A 167 10.75 -10.89 22.43
C PRO A 167 9.64 -10.33 21.53
N PHE A 168 9.92 -9.22 20.87
CA PHE A 168 9.06 -8.67 19.84
C PHE A 168 9.61 -9.05 18.47
N LEU A 169 8.92 -9.96 17.81
CA LEU A 169 9.15 -10.37 16.42
C LEU A 169 8.13 -9.64 15.56
N ARG A 170 8.60 -9.01 14.48
CA ARG A 170 7.74 -8.32 13.53
C ARG A 170 7.83 -9.01 12.19
N THR A 171 6.71 -9.54 11.72
CA THR A 171 6.57 -10.09 10.39
C THR A 171 6.20 -8.97 9.40
N PHE A 172 6.85 -8.96 8.27
CA PHE A 172 6.65 -8.03 7.17
C PHE A 172 6.34 -8.83 5.91
N LEU A 173 5.22 -8.56 5.27
CA LEU A 173 4.82 -9.11 3.99
C LEU A 173 5.31 -8.19 2.88
N LEU A 174 6.16 -8.65 2.00
CA LEU A 174 6.63 -7.89 0.85
C LEU A 174 5.58 -7.86 -0.27
N PHE A 175 5.62 -6.81 -1.07
CA PHE A 175 4.79 -6.67 -2.26
C PHE A 175 5.67 -6.51 -3.50
N ASP A 176 5.28 -7.19 -4.58
CA ASP A 176 5.73 -6.94 -5.94
C ASP A 176 4.70 -6.07 -6.63
N GLY A 177 5.13 -5.07 -7.37
CA GLY A 177 4.25 -4.12 -8.06
C GLY A 177 4.48 -4.10 -9.56
N GLU A 178 3.55 -3.49 -10.29
CA GLU A 178 3.64 -3.25 -11.74
C GLU A 178 3.21 -1.81 -12.07
N GLY A 179 3.64 -1.26 -13.20
CA GLY A 179 3.36 0.12 -13.57
C GLY A 179 3.93 1.12 -12.54
N ASP A 180 3.11 2.04 -12.03
CA ASP A 180 3.51 3.03 -11.01
C ASP A 180 4.07 2.41 -9.72
N THR A 181 3.76 1.14 -9.47
CA THR A 181 4.17 0.41 -8.28
C THR A 181 5.37 -0.53 -8.50
N ALA A 182 5.92 -0.59 -9.72
CA ALA A 182 6.99 -1.53 -10.11
C ALA A 182 8.22 -1.50 -9.19
N ASN A 183 8.53 -0.35 -8.59
CA ASN A 183 9.64 -0.19 -7.66
C ASN A 183 9.27 -0.50 -6.18
N ALA A 184 8.20 -1.25 -5.94
CA ALA A 184 7.75 -1.58 -4.58
C ALA A 184 8.84 -2.28 -3.75
N ARG A 185 9.59 -3.21 -4.35
CA ARG A 185 10.70 -3.92 -3.72
C ARG A 185 11.84 -2.99 -3.31
N GLU A 186 12.27 -2.11 -4.20
CA GLU A 186 13.32 -1.12 -3.94
C GLU A 186 12.94 -0.19 -2.78
N ARG A 187 11.68 0.18 -2.73
CA ARG A 187 11.12 1.04 -1.69
C ARG A 187 10.78 0.30 -0.39
N ALA A 188 10.98 -1.03 -0.32
CA ALA A 188 10.56 -1.90 0.77
C ALA A 188 9.07 -1.69 1.16
N ILE A 189 8.20 -1.62 0.14
CA ILE A 189 6.75 -1.51 0.32
C ILE A 189 6.17 -2.89 0.63
N GLY A 190 5.24 -2.93 1.57
CA GLY A 190 4.62 -4.16 2.00
C GLY A 190 3.56 -3.95 3.07
N GLY A 191 3.20 -5.03 3.76
CA GLY A 191 2.20 -5.04 4.81
C GLY A 191 2.74 -5.55 6.14
N HIS A 192 2.30 -4.96 7.26
CA HIS A 192 2.77 -5.38 8.58
C HIS A 192 1.85 -4.92 9.72
N PRO A 193 2.00 -5.50 10.94
CA PRO A 193 1.25 -4.99 12.09
C PRO A 193 1.57 -3.53 12.40
N ALA A 194 0.53 -2.75 12.73
CA ALA A 194 0.61 -1.35 13.13
C ALA A 194 1.14 -1.19 14.56
N VAL A 195 2.26 -1.83 14.83
CA VAL A 195 2.96 -1.77 16.11
C VAL A 195 4.46 -1.73 15.88
N PHE A 196 5.17 -0.96 16.69
CA PHE A 196 6.63 -0.96 16.71
C PHE A 196 7.16 -0.90 18.13
N LEU A 197 8.42 -1.30 18.31
CA LEU A 197 9.12 -1.18 19.57
C LEU A 197 9.86 0.16 19.62
N ARG A 198 9.44 1.05 20.51
CA ARG A 198 10.22 2.26 20.82
C ARG A 198 11.33 1.86 21.78
N TRP A 199 12.53 1.78 21.30
CA TRP A 199 13.73 1.47 22.08
C TRP A 199 13.95 2.53 23.15
N ARG A 200 14.39 2.05 24.33
CA ARG A 200 14.73 2.89 25.49
C ARG A 200 16.17 2.69 25.91
N CYS A 201 16.59 1.43 26.00
CA CYS A 201 17.90 1.03 26.46
C CYS A 201 18.27 -0.35 25.88
N ARG A 202 19.50 -0.80 26.13
CA ARG A 202 19.93 -2.18 25.91
C ARG A 202 20.25 -2.84 27.26
N TYR A 203 19.95 -4.11 27.37
CA TYR A 203 20.29 -4.85 28.59
C TYR A 203 21.15 -6.06 28.27
N LYS A 204 21.99 -6.45 29.24
CA LYS A 204 22.87 -7.60 29.13
C LYS A 204 22.04 -8.89 29.14
N ASN A 205 22.13 -9.66 28.08
CA ASN A 205 21.43 -10.94 27.94
C ASN A 205 22.21 -11.85 26.97
N PRO A 206 23.43 -12.29 27.35
CA PRO A 206 24.31 -13.04 26.44
C PRO A 206 23.74 -14.41 26.03
N LYS A 207 22.81 -14.96 26.83
CA LYS A 207 22.13 -16.23 26.53
C LYS A 207 21.01 -16.07 25.48
N SER A 208 20.64 -14.85 25.10
CA SER A 208 19.64 -14.63 24.07
C SER A 208 20.23 -14.92 22.70
N LYS A 209 19.53 -15.72 21.89
CA LYS A 209 19.88 -15.94 20.48
C LYS A 209 19.83 -14.65 19.62
N TYR A 210 19.33 -13.56 20.18
CA TYR A 210 19.24 -12.25 19.53
C TYR A 210 20.25 -11.24 20.11
N ALA A 211 21.16 -11.68 20.98
CA ALA A 211 22.17 -10.80 21.53
C ALA A 211 23.15 -10.35 20.43
N ASP A 212 23.61 -9.10 20.52
CA ASP A 212 24.71 -8.63 19.71
C ASP A 212 26.03 -9.27 20.15
N LYS A 213 27.11 -9.00 19.43
CA LYS A 213 28.45 -9.55 19.74
C LYS A 213 28.96 -9.23 21.16
N ASN A 214 28.39 -8.21 21.79
CA ASN A 214 28.73 -7.80 23.15
C ASN A 214 27.75 -8.37 24.20
N GLY A 215 26.80 -9.22 23.78
CA GLY A 215 25.80 -9.84 24.66
C GLY A 215 24.65 -8.91 25.05
N PHE A 216 24.39 -7.85 24.30
CA PHE A 216 23.28 -6.93 24.58
C PHE A 216 22.12 -7.13 23.62
N THR A 217 20.90 -6.83 24.12
CA THR A 217 19.67 -6.81 23.31
C THR A 217 18.92 -5.50 23.55
N PRO A 218 18.28 -4.94 22.48
CA PRO A 218 17.43 -3.77 22.65
C PRO A 218 16.22 -4.07 23.53
N TYR A 219 15.85 -3.10 24.37
CA TYR A 219 14.67 -3.15 25.20
C TYR A 219 13.85 -1.87 25.04
N GLY A 220 12.52 -1.99 25.06
CA GLY A 220 11.66 -0.84 24.87
C GLY A 220 10.20 -1.06 25.21
N ARG A 221 9.35 -0.17 24.71
CA ARG A 221 7.90 -0.21 24.87
C ARG A 221 7.23 -0.37 23.52
N LEU A 222 6.23 -1.25 23.45
CA LEU A 222 5.38 -1.34 22.26
C LEU A 222 4.53 -0.08 22.09
N VAL A 223 4.49 0.41 20.88
CA VAL A 223 3.65 1.54 20.46
C VAL A 223 2.71 1.04 19.40
N ASN A 224 1.44 0.96 19.72
CA ASN A 224 0.37 0.64 18.78
C ASN A 224 -0.05 1.93 18.07
N TYR A 225 -0.06 1.91 16.72
CA TYR A 225 -0.47 3.02 15.87
C TYR A 225 -1.55 2.61 14.85
N THR A 226 -2.35 1.61 15.18
CA THR A 226 -3.55 1.25 14.40
C THR A 226 -4.37 2.50 14.10
N ALA A 227 -4.84 2.65 12.87
CA ALA A 227 -5.44 3.87 12.31
C ALA A 227 -4.47 5.07 12.14
N GLY A 228 -3.20 4.88 12.43
CA GLY A 228 -2.17 5.88 12.17
C GLY A 228 -1.70 5.87 10.71
N ARG A 229 -0.58 6.55 10.49
CA ARG A 229 0.12 6.62 9.19
C ARG A 229 1.36 5.74 9.22
N SER A 230 1.78 5.28 8.04
CA SER A 230 2.99 4.48 7.85
C SER A 230 4.08 5.26 7.11
N ASN A 231 5.15 4.58 6.76
CA ASN A 231 6.17 5.07 5.83
C ASN A 231 5.93 4.59 4.39
N GLY A 232 4.66 4.46 3.98
CA GLY A 232 4.26 4.03 2.65
C GLY A 232 3.60 2.64 2.63
N CYS A 233 3.89 1.79 3.61
CA CYS A 233 3.34 0.44 3.73
C CYS A 233 1.85 0.44 4.12
N THR A 234 1.14 -0.65 3.81
CA THR A 234 -0.14 -0.97 4.44
C THR A 234 0.11 -1.49 5.85
N THR A 235 -0.71 -1.07 6.81
CA THR A 235 -0.53 -1.49 8.20
C THR A 235 -1.88 -1.84 8.82
N TRP A 236 -1.93 -2.94 9.53
CA TRP A 236 -3.16 -3.46 10.16
C TRP A 236 -3.02 -3.54 11.67
N SER A 237 -4.12 -3.64 12.40
CA SER A 237 -4.03 -3.96 13.82
C SER A 237 -3.27 -5.28 14.03
N PRO A 238 -2.61 -5.48 15.18
CA PRO A 238 -1.89 -6.74 15.43
C PRO A 238 -2.76 -7.99 15.28
N LYS A 239 -4.06 -7.89 15.63
CA LYS A 239 -5.03 -8.99 15.47
C LYS A 239 -5.32 -9.27 14.00
N GLU A 240 -5.65 -8.24 13.22
CA GLU A 240 -5.98 -8.41 11.80
C GLU A 240 -4.74 -8.77 10.96
N SER A 241 -3.57 -8.25 11.33
CA SER A 241 -2.31 -8.62 10.70
C SER A 241 -2.04 -10.13 10.76
N LYS A 242 -2.33 -10.79 11.88
CA LYS A 242 -2.16 -12.25 12.00
C LYS A 242 -3.06 -13.00 11.00
N LYS A 243 -4.31 -12.57 10.85
CA LYS A 243 -5.26 -13.19 9.91
C LYS A 243 -4.81 -12.99 8.46
N ILE A 244 -4.46 -11.73 8.10
CA ILE A 244 -4.05 -11.38 6.74
C ILE A 244 -2.76 -12.12 6.35
N LEU A 245 -1.77 -12.17 7.25
CA LEU A 245 -0.53 -12.90 7.00
C LEU A 245 -0.76 -14.40 6.83
N ALA A 246 -1.64 -15.01 7.63
CA ALA A 246 -1.97 -16.44 7.52
C ALA A 246 -2.65 -16.77 6.18
N LEU A 247 -3.44 -15.85 5.61
CA LEU A 247 -4.07 -16.05 4.30
C LEU A 247 -3.08 -16.12 3.14
N VAL A 248 -1.91 -15.50 3.27
CA VAL A 248 -0.95 -15.34 2.17
C VAL A 248 0.37 -16.07 2.40
N GLU A 249 0.54 -16.72 3.55
CA GLU A 249 1.75 -17.49 3.86
C GLU A 249 1.88 -18.68 2.91
N GLY A 250 2.91 -18.66 2.07
CA GLY A 250 3.10 -19.67 1.02
C GLY A 250 2.07 -19.66 -0.12
N ASN A 251 1.09 -18.75 -0.09
CA ASN A 251 0.01 -18.66 -1.07
C ASN A 251 -0.27 -17.19 -1.46
N PRO A 252 0.55 -16.60 -2.36
CA PRO A 252 0.44 -15.20 -2.73
C PRO A 252 -0.91 -14.86 -3.37
N THR A 253 -1.32 -13.60 -3.21
CA THR A 253 -2.53 -13.05 -3.83
C THR A 253 -2.33 -11.63 -4.34
N SER A 254 -3.34 -11.11 -5.06
CA SER A 254 -3.34 -9.73 -5.54
C SER A 254 -3.79 -8.74 -4.48
N LEU A 255 -3.23 -7.52 -4.52
CA LEU A 255 -3.67 -6.36 -3.77
C LEU A 255 -3.78 -5.17 -4.72
N TYR A 256 -4.96 -4.57 -4.78
CA TYR A 256 -5.17 -3.32 -5.49
C TYR A 256 -5.30 -2.15 -4.49
N ILE A 257 -4.50 -1.09 -4.66
CA ILE A 257 -4.58 0.13 -3.85
C ILE A 257 -5.10 1.29 -4.71
N TYR A 258 -6.26 1.82 -4.36
CA TYR A 258 -6.82 3.03 -4.95
C TYR A 258 -6.39 4.28 -4.16
N PRO A 259 -6.08 5.41 -4.77
CA PRO A 259 -6.14 5.74 -6.20
C PRO A 259 -4.81 5.57 -6.93
N GLU A 260 -4.85 5.33 -8.22
CA GLU A 260 -3.68 5.41 -9.11
C GLU A 260 -3.31 6.87 -9.42
N SER A 261 -2.13 7.09 -10.03
CA SER A 261 -1.66 8.41 -10.42
C SER A 261 -2.62 9.13 -11.38
N SER A 262 -3.22 8.40 -12.31
CA SER A 262 -4.22 8.88 -13.27
C SER A 262 -5.48 9.39 -12.58
N ASP A 263 -6.01 8.64 -11.59
CA ASP A 263 -7.17 9.06 -10.80
C ASP A 263 -6.88 10.34 -10.02
N ILE A 264 -5.72 10.40 -9.38
CA ILE A 264 -5.30 11.57 -8.59
C ILE A 264 -5.24 12.81 -9.47
N ASN A 265 -4.65 12.69 -10.66
CA ASN A 265 -4.51 13.79 -11.60
C ASN A 265 -5.88 14.22 -12.16
N ALA A 266 -6.75 13.26 -12.51
CA ALA A 266 -8.11 13.55 -12.98
C ALA A 266 -8.96 14.27 -11.92
N VAL A 267 -8.94 13.77 -10.67
CA VAL A 267 -9.64 14.41 -9.55
C VAL A 267 -9.06 15.80 -9.26
N ALA A 268 -7.73 15.95 -9.29
CA ALA A 268 -7.09 17.26 -9.09
C ALA A 268 -7.49 18.27 -10.16
N LYS A 269 -7.61 17.85 -11.43
CA LYS A 269 -8.08 18.67 -12.54
C LYS A 269 -9.54 19.09 -12.34
N ALA A 270 -10.43 18.15 -11.98
CA ALA A 270 -11.83 18.43 -11.72
C ALA A 270 -12.01 19.43 -10.56
N VAL A 271 -11.30 19.23 -9.44
CA VAL A 271 -11.35 20.15 -8.28
C VAL A 271 -10.86 21.55 -8.63
N LYS A 272 -9.75 21.69 -9.38
CA LYS A 272 -9.23 22.98 -9.82
C LYS A 272 -10.20 23.73 -10.74
N ALA A 273 -10.89 22.98 -11.60
CA ALA A 273 -11.92 23.51 -12.49
C ALA A 273 -13.27 23.76 -11.77
N LYS A 274 -13.34 23.54 -10.44
CA LYS A 274 -14.59 23.63 -9.64
C LYS A 274 -15.71 22.69 -10.13
N ASN A 275 -15.36 21.63 -10.84
CA ASN A 275 -16.29 20.61 -11.32
C ASN A 275 -16.57 19.57 -10.21
N SER A 276 -17.80 19.06 -10.20
CA SER A 276 -18.16 17.95 -9.32
C SER A 276 -17.41 16.67 -9.75
N VAL A 277 -16.60 16.09 -8.84
CA VAL A 277 -15.87 14.84 -9.06
C VAL A 277 -16.82 13.70 -9.44
N ALA A 278 -17.97 13.60 -8.77
CA ALA A 278 -18.98 12.57 -9.07
C ALA A 278 -19.65 12.77 -10.44
N LYS A 279 -20.00 14.03 -10.82
CA LYS A 279 -20.57 14.32 -12.15
C LYS A 279 -19.57 14.06 -13.28
N ALA A 280 -18.28 14.16 -13.00
CA ALA A 280 -17.22 13.80 -13.94
C ALA A 280 -16.95 12.28 -14.01
N GLY A 281 -17.77 11.42 -13.38
CA GLY A 281 -17.57 9.97 -13.33
C GLY A 281 -16.35 9.52 -12.50
N LEU A 282 -15.78 10.43 -11.70
CA LEU A 282 -14.61 10.17 -10.88
C LEU A 282 -15.01 9.84 -9.44
N TYR A 283 -14.14 9.12 -8.73
CA TYR A 283 -14.35 8.79 -7.32
C TYR A 283 -13.25 9.39 -6.44
N TRP A 284 -13.69 9.93 -5.31
CA TRP A 284 -12.88 10.21 -4.13
C TRP A 284 -13.81 10.24 -2.93
N ASN A 285 -13.36 9.79 -1.77
CA ASN A 285 -14.18 9.92 -0.57
C ASN A 285 -14.49 11.39 -0.29
N ALA A 286 -15.76 11.77 -0.33
CA ALA A 286 -16.19 13.16 -0.29
C ALA A 286 -15.75 13.91 0.97
N ARG A 287 -15.75 13.23 2.14
CA ARG A 287 -15.27 13.81 3.40
C ARG A 287 -13.78 14.12 3.34
N CYS A 288 -13.00 13.15 2.86
CA CYS A 288 -11.56 13.37 2.72
C CYS A 288 -11.24 14.41 1.66
N LEU A 289 -11.95 14.43 0.53
CA LEU A 289 -11.73 15.43 -0.50
C LEU A 289 -11.97 16.87 0.05
N ARG A 290 -13.04 17.08 0.81
CA ARG A 290 -13.27 18.37 1.48
C ARG A 290 -12.16 18.74 2.46
N ALA A 291 -11.64 17.77 3.20
CA ALA A 291 -10.61 18.00 4.20
C ALA A 291 -9.22 18.29 3.60
N ILE A 292 -8.89 17.70 2.45
CA ILE A 292 -7.56 17.84 1.82
C ILE A 292 -7.51 18.89 0.71
N GLY A 293 -8.68 19.29 0.17
CA GLY A 293 -8.76 20.09 -1.06
C GLY A 293 -8.28 19.30 -2.27
N THR A 294 -7.30 19.80 -2.99
CA THR A 294 -6.77 19.16 -4.19
C THR A 294 -5.76 18.06 -3.83
N PRO A 295 -6.00 16.79 -4.23
CA PRO A 295 -5.02 15.72 -4.07
C PRO A 295 -3.83 15.92 -5.02
N LYS A 296 -2.71 15.25 -4.72
CA LYS A 296 -1.49 15.39 -5.51
C LYS A 296 -0.73 14.08 -5.62
N PHE A 297 -0.40 13.69 -6.83
CA PHE A 297 0.62 12.70 -7.10
C PHE A 297 1.99 13.41 -7.33
N TRP A 298 3.01 12.91 -6.66
CA TRP A 298 4.40 13.34 -6.81
C TRP A 298 5.17 12.25 -7.54
N PRO A 299 5.39 12.39 -8.86
CA PRO A 299 6.12 11.39 -9.62
C PRO A 299 7.58 11.31 -9.16
N LYS A 300 8.17 10.10 -9.26
CA LYS A 300 9.55 9.80 -8.85
C LYS A 300 10.54 10.81 -9.43
N GLU A 301 10.40 11.13 -10.68
CA GLU A 301 11.30 12.02 -11.44
C GLU A 301 11.37 13.43 -10.84
N LYS A 302 10.28 13.90 -10.24
CA LYS A 302 10.18 15.23 -9.62
C LYS A 302 10.57 15.23 -8.14
N LEU A 303 10.21 14.18 -7.40
CA LEU A 303 10.35 14.15 -5.96
C LEU A 303 11.69 13.54 -5.49
N GLN A 304 12.21 12.55 -6.24
CA GLN A 304 13.44 11.84 -5.87
C GLN A 304 14.66 12.76 -5.75
N PRO A 305 14.93 13.71 -6.68
CA PRO A 305 16.05 14.64 -6.54
C PRO A 305 15.98 15.47 -5.25
N ILE A 306 14.78 15.93 -4.87
CA ILE A 306 14.58 16.72 -3.64
C ILE A 306 14.83 15.88 -2.38
N ILE A 307 14.42 14.63 -2.39
CA ILE A 307 14.66 13.69 -1.28
C ILE A 307 16.16 13.38 -1.16
N ASN A 308 16.83 13.14 -2.28
CA ASN A 308 18.26 12.84 -2.31
C ASN A 308 19.08 14.03 -1.78
N GLU A 309 18.84 15.23 -2.30
CA GLU A 309 19.49 16.46 -1.82
C GLU A 309 19.31 16.66 -0.31
N TRP A 310 18.07 16.46 0.19
CA TRP A 310 17.83 16.55 1.62
C TRP A 310 18.59 15.47 2.40
N ARG A 311 18.60 14.23 1.94
CA ARG A 311 19.33 13.12 2.60
C ARG A 311 20.83 13.39 2.65
N ASP A 312 21.39 13.91 1.55
CA ASP A 312 22.81 14.20 1.44
C ASP A 312 23.22 15.41 2.30
N SER A 313 22.28 16.34 2.54
CA SER A 313 22.48 17.50 3.43
C SER A 313 22.43 17.15 4.94
N LEU A 314 21.99 15.92 5.29
CA LEU A 314 21.93 15.53 6.70
C LEU A 314 23.34 15.32 7.27
N PRO A 315 23.63 15.87 8.46
CA PRO A 315 24.90 15.63 9.10
C PRO A 315 25.10 14.14 9.40
N LYS A 316 26.25 13.58 9.04
CA LYS A 316 26.64 12.22 9.36
C LYS A 316 27.01 12.13 10.84
N TYR A 317 26.01 12.02 11.72
CA TYR A 317 26.29 11.78 13.13
C TYR A 317 26.79 10.37 13.37
N PRO A 318 27.85 10.18 14.18
CA PRO A 318 28.24 8.83 14.57
C PRO A 318 27.07 8.15 15.32
N TRP A 319 26.83 6.89 14.98
CA TRP A 319 25.80 6.11 15.66
C TRP A 319 26.12 6.01 17.16
N ARG A 320 25.21 6.50 18.00
CA ARG A 320 25.33 6.38 19.45
C ARG A 320 24.56 5.13 19.92
N PRO A 321 25.25 4.19 20.57
CA PRO A 321 24.56 3.03 21.10
C PRO A 321 23.52 3.42 22.14
N LEU A 322 22.43 2.65 22.21
CA LEU A 322 21.43 2.85 23.25
C LEU A 322 22.07 2.79 24.64
N PRO A 323 21.60 3.59 25.61
CA PRO A 323 22.09 3.51 26.98
C PRO A 323 21.84 2.12 27.56
N ILE A 324 22.62 1.72 28.56
CA ILE A 324 22.36 0.48 29.30
C ILE A 324 21.15 0.70 30.17
N CYS A 325 20.26 -0.31 30.23
CA CYS A 325 19.08 -0.24 31.10
C CYS A 325 19.53 -0.14 32.55
N LYS A 326 18.95 0.78 33.29
CA LYS A 326 19.07 0.79 34.75
C LYS A 326 18.37 -0.46 35.29
N SER A 327 18.98 -1.14 36.21
CA SER A 327 18.45 -2.29 36.95
C SER A 327 17.17 -1.94 37.71
#